data_2c3070bc65d8bb0687f2bc346a0174de
#
_entry.id   2c3070bc65d8bb0687f2bc346a0174de
#
_cell.length_a   1.000
_cell.length_b   1.000
_cell.length_c   1.000
_cell.angle_alpha   90.00
_cell.angle_beta   90.00
_cell.angle_gamma   90.00
#
_symmetry.space_group_name_H-M   'P 1'
#
loop_
_entity.id
_entity.type
_entity.pdbx_description
1 polymer ?
#
loop_
_entity_poly.entity_id
_entity_poly.type
_entity_poly.pdbx_seq_one_letter_code
_entity_poly.pdbx_strand_id
1 'polypeptide(L)'
;MGFNNKGVEYLVDRVKKRTSDTPLGISIGKNFDTPIESALDDYLICLDKVYKLADYVAINISSPNTKNLRELQTKDYINKLLVSIKDLQLRLASKVGYTPILIKISPDITRSDLKILSESVLNNKLDGIICANTTSQHNHSSSKGGLSGKPLFLPSTSTLELVREFVGKDLPIIASGGVMDLDSFNEKMDKGADLIQIY
;
A
#
# COMPACT_ATOMS: atom_id res chain seq x y z
N MET A 1 -3.91 8.79 14.12
CA MET A 1 -4.89 7.71 14.29
C MET A 1 -4.21 6.39 13.95
N GLY A 2 -4.43 5.32 14.70
CA GLY A 2 -3.98 3.98 14.32
C GLY A 2 -4.98 3.33 13.36
N PHE A 3 -4.75 2.06 13.02
CA PHE A 3 -5.72 1.25 12.29
C PHE A 3 -6.81 0.74 13.23
N ASN A 4 -7.66 1.63 13.70
CA ASN A 4 -8.80 1.25 14.54
C ASN A 4 -9.81 0.46 13.71
N ASN A 5 -9.80 -0.85 13.86
CA ASN A 5 -10.69 -1.74 13.12
C ASN A 5 -11.19 -2.88 14.01
N LYS A 6 -12.25 -3.54 13.56
CA LYS A 6 -12.88 -4.69 14.23
C LYS A 6 -12.53 -6.02 13.57
N GLY A 7 -11.46 -6.03 12.77
CA GLY A 7 -11.00 -7.20 12.04
C GLY A 7 -11.66 -7.41 10.67
N VAL A 8 -11.10 -8.34 9.91
CA VAL A 8 -11.50 -8.58 8.51
C VAL A 8 -12.92 -9.14 8.40
N GLU A 9 -13.40 -9.92 9.35
CA GLU A 9 -14.76 -10.45 9.32
C GLU A 9 -15.81 -9.33 9.40
N TYR A 10 -15.59 -8.39 10.31
CA TYR A 10 -16.46 -7.22 10.41
C TYR A 10 -16.46 -6.39 9.12
N LEU A 11 -15.29 -6.21 8.50
CA LEU A 11 -15.16 -5.53 7.21
C LEU A 11 -15.97 -6.25 6.14
N VAL A 12 -15.81 -7.58 6.02
CA VAL A 12 -16.54 -8.42 5.04
C VAL A 12 -18.05 -8.28 5.21
N ASP A 13 -18.54 -8.34 6.45
CA ASP A 13 -19.96 -8.17 6.73
C ASP A 13 -20.50 -6.78 6.36
N ARG A 14 -19.67 -5.74 6.51
CA ARG A 14 -20.04 -4.38 6.09
C ARG A 14 -20.04 -4.23 4.58
N VAL A 15 -19.03 -4.77 3.90
CA VAL A 15 -18.92 -4.71 2.44
C VAL A 15 -20.07 -5.46 1.76
N LYS A 16 -20.46 -6.62 2.27
CA LYS A 16 -21.62 -7.38 1.75
C LYS A 16 -22.94 -6.62 1.82
N LYS A 17 -23.07 -5.66 2.75
CA LYS A 17 -24.25 -4.81 2.93
C LYS A 17 -24.17 -3.50 2.12
N ARG A 18 -23.09 -3.30 1.39
CA ARG A 18 -22.90 -2.12 0.56
C ARG A 18 -23.89 -2.11 -0.61
N THR A 19 -24.47 -0.94 -0.87
CA THR A 19 -25.44 -0.73 -1.97
C THR A 19 -24.89 0.15 -3.10
N SER A 20 -23.67 0.70 -2.94
CA SER A 20 -23.04 1.56 -3.94
C SER A 20 -22.29 0.74 -4.98
N ASP A 21 -22.37 1.13 -6.25
CA ASP A 21 -21.63 0.54 -7.38
C ASP A 21 -20.29 1.23 -7.64
N THR A 22 -19.90 2.21 -6.80
CA THR A 22 -18.59 2.87 -6.92
C THR A 22 -17.46 1.85 -6.70
N PRO A 23 -16.37 1.87 -7.48
CA PRO A 23 -15.24 0.97 -7.26
C PRO A 23 -14.73 0.98 -5.81
N LEU A 24 -14.49 -0.18 -5.25
CA LEU A 24 -14.07 -0.38 -3.87
C LEU A 24 -12.66 -0.92 -3.78
N GLY A 25 -11.72 -0.12 -3.30
CA GLY A 25 -10.41 -0.59 -2.88
C GLY A 25 -10.41 -1.01 -1.41
N ILE A 26 -9.87 -2.16 -1.09
CA ILE A 26 -9.72 -2.64 0.29
C ILE A 26 -8.24 -2.66 0.67
N SER A 27 -7.89 -1.91 1.73
CA SER A 27 -6.53 -1.94 2.28
C SER A 27 -6.43 -2.97 3.40
N ILE A 28 -5.48 -3.88 3.28
CA ILE A 28 -5.18 -4.92 4.27
C ILE A 28 -3.77 -4.75 4.84
N GLY A 29 -3.57 -5.21 6.06
CA GLY A 29 -2.29 -5.08 6.75
C GLY A 29 -2.15 -6.09 7.89
N LYS A 30 -0.94 -6.18 8.44
CA LYS A 30 -0.64 -6.98 9.62
C LYS A 30 -1.40 -6.44 10.82
N ASN A 31 -1.97 -7.32 11.62
CA ASN A 31 -2.57 -6.96 12.90
C ASN A 31 -1.52 -6.42 13.88
N PHE A 32 -1.94 -5.57 14.82
CA PHE A 32 -1.02 -4.89 15.74
C PHE A 32 -0.22 -5.89 16.60
N ASP A 33 -0.90 -6.89 17.14
CA ASP A 33 -0.32 -7.86 18.08
C ASP A 33 0.37 -9.06 17.40
N THR A 34 0.23 -9.22 16.08
CA THR A 34 0.88 -10.31 15.35
C THR A 34 2.40 -10.07 15.28
N PRO A 35 3.24 -11.04 15.70
CA PRO A 35 4.67 -10.96 15.49
C PRO A 35 5.05 -10.80 14.02
N ILE A 36 6.22 -10.20 13.75
CA ILE A 36 6.63 -9.94 12.37
C ILE A 36 6.82 -11.24 11.56
N GLU A 37 7.27 -12.28 12.22
CA GLU A 37 7.49 -13.61 11.63
C GLU A 37 6.20 -14.25 11.11
N SER A 38 5.07 -13.91 11.72
CA SER A 38 3.72 -14.37 11.35
C SER A 38 2.94 -13.36 10.52
N ALA A 39 3.57 -12.24 10.13
CA ALA A 39 2.91 -11.19 9.36
C ALA A 39 2.30 -11.69 8.05
N LEU A 40 2.97 -12.63 7.38
CA LEU A 40 2.50 -13.21 6.13
C LEU A 40 1.11 -13.83 6.27
N ASP A 41 0.85 -14.54 7.36
CA ASP A 41 -0.43 -15.23 7.58
C ASP A 41 -1.59 -14.22 7.66
N ASP A 42 -1.40 -13.09 8.33
CA ASP A 42 -2.40 -12.02 8.40
C ASP A 42 -2.76 -11.49 7.00
N TYR A 43 -1.76 -11.26 6.14
CA TYR A 43 -2.02 -10.79 4.77
C TYR A 43 -2.76 -11.84 3.94
N LEU A 44 -2.36 -13.11 4.02
CA LEU A 44 -2.99 -14.18 3.25
C LEU A 44 -4.44 -14.44 3.71
N ILE A 45 -4.69 -14.46 5.03
CA ILE A 45 -6.04 -14.58 5.59
C ILE A 45 -6.93 -13.42 5.16
N CYS A 46 -6.42 -12.18 5.28
CA CYS A 46 -7.18 -11.01 4.85
C CYS A 46 -7.45 -11.02 3.35
N LEU A 47 -6.43 -11.30 2.53
CA LEU A 47 -6.56 -11.35 1.08
C LEU A 47 -7.60 -12.36 0.63
N ASP A 48 -7.56 -13.59 1.15
CA ASP A 48 -8.54 -14.64 0.81
C ASP A 48 -9.99 -14.19 1.07
N LYS A 49 -10.22 -13.49 2.19
CA LYS A 49 -11.56 -13.05 2.59
C LYS A 49 -12.09 -11.86 1.79
N VAL A 50 -11.23 -10.93 1.40
CA VAL A 50 -11.65 -9.68 0.74
C VAL A 50 -11.58 -9.75 -0.78
N TYR A 51 -10.84 -10.69 -1.36
CA TYR A 51 -10.47 -10.72 -2.76
C TYR A 51 -11.65 -10.56 -3.73
N LYS A 52 -12.70 -11.35 -3.55
CA LYS A 52 -13.90 -11.30 -4.41
C LYS A 52 -14.84 -10.12 -4.12
N LEU A 53 -14.57 -9.34 -3.08
CA LEU A 53 -15.42 -8.24 -2.64
C LEU A 53 -14.85 -6.87 -3.03
N ALA A 54 -13.60 -6.84 -3.48
CA ALA A 54 -12.88 -5.63 -3.83
C ALA A 54 -12.67 -5.52 -5.33
N ASP A 55 -12.69 -4.30 -5.84
CA ASP A 55 -12.26 -4.00 -7.22
C ASP A 55 -10.73 -3.90 -7.32
N TYR A 56 -10.05 -3.60 -6.21
CA TYR A 56 -8.61 -3.79 -6.02
C TYR A 56 -8.26 -3.97 -4.55
N VAL A 57 -7.12 -4.60 -4.25
CA VAL A 57 -6.61 -4.76 -2.88
C VAL A 57 -5.28 -4.03 -2.73
N ALA A 58 -5.16 -3.21 -1.68
CA ALA A 58 -3.91 -2.55 -1.30
C ALA A 58 -3.24 -3.29 -0.13
N ILE A 59 -2.06 -3.84 -0.36
CA ILE A 59 -1.23 -4.48 0.66
C ILE A 59 -0.41 -3.40 1.38
N ASN A 60 -0.79 -3.07 2.60
CA ASN A 60 -0.16 -2.02 3.36
C ASN A 60 1.00 -2.56 4.21
N ILE A 61 2.22 -2.34 3.76
CA ILE A 61 3.46 -2.73 4.44
C ILE A 61 4.20 -1.54 5.08
N SER A 62 3.54 -0.40 5.22
CA SER A 62 4.24 0.88 5.42
C SER A 62 3.73 1.74 6.57
N SER A 63 2.73 1.28 7.34
CA SER A 63 2.20 2.09 8.44
C SER A 63 3.23 2.34 9.54
N PRO A 64 3.43 3.61 9.96
CA PRO A 64 4.26 3.92 11.11
C PRO A 64 3.59 3.56 12.45
N ASN A 65 2.31 3.26 12.44
CA ASN A 65 1.51 3.00 13.63
C ASN A 65 1.47 1.52 14.03
N THR A 66 2.02 0.62 13.21
CA THR A 66 2.12 -0.81 13.50
C THR A 66 3.58 -1.15 13.74
N LYS A 67 3.87 -1.73 14.90
CA LYS A 67 5.23 -2.09 15.32
C LYS A 67 5.91 -2.96 14.25
N ASN A 68 7.12 -2.60 13.89
CA ASN A 68 8.01 -3.31 12.96
C ASN A 68 7.45 -3.53 11.54
N LEU A 69 6.28 -2.96 11.19
CA LEU A 69 5.66 -3.19 9.87
C LEU A 69 6.58 -2.79 8.71
N ARG A 70 7.38 -1.74 8.89
CA ARG A 70 8.31 -1.26 7.86
C ARG A 70 9.49 -2.21 7.60
N GLU A 71 9.78 -3.14 8.51
CA GLU A 71 10.77 -4.18 8.31
C GLU A 71 10.38 -5.13 7.17
N LEU A 72 9.07 -5.23 6.84
CA LEU A 72 8.58 -5.98 5.68
C LEU A 72 9.04 -5.41 4.34
N GLN A 73 9.58 -4.18 4.32
CA GLN A 73 10.12 -3.57 3.11
C GLN A 73 11.60 -3.96 2.86
N THR A 74 12.22 -4.72 3.75
CA THR A 74 13.57 -5.26 3.56
C THR A 74 13.55 -6.45 2.59
N LYS A 75 14.71 -6.71 1.95
CA LYS A 75 14.85 -7.71 0.88
C LYS A 75 14.29 -9.09 1.23
N ASP A 76 14.62 -9.59 2.42
CA ASP A 76 14.30 -10.97 2.80
C ASP A 76 12.79 -11.19 2.99
N TYR A 77 12.12 -10.21 3.59
CA TYR A 77 10.68 -10.28 3.83
C TYR A 77 9.87 -9.96 2.57
N ILE A 78 10.28 -8.93 1.81
CA ILE A 78 9.47 -8.47 0.68
C ILE A 78 9.29 -9.55 -0.37
N ASN A 79 10.36 -10.25 -0.74
CA ASN A 79 10.26 -11.30 -1.74
C ASN A 79 9.33 -12.43 -1.30
N LYS A 80 9.48 -12.94 -0.08
CA LYS A 80 8.60 -13.99 0.46
C LYS A 80 7.13 -13.55 0.48
N LEU A 81 6.88 -12.32 0.91
CA LEU A 81 5.53 -11.77 0.97
C LEU A 81 4.93 -11.66 -0.44
N LEU A 82 5.62 -11.05 -1.39
CA LEU A 82 5.07 -10.80 -2.73
C LEU A 82 4.86 -12.09 -3.53
N VAL A 83 5.76 -13.07 -3.44
CA VAL A 83 5.57 -14.40 -4.02
C VAL A 83 4.29 -15.04 -3.48
N SER A 84 4.14 -15.10 -2.16
CA SER A 84 2.98 -15.75 -1.53
C SER A 84 1.66 -15.05 -1.85
N ILE A 85 1.66 -13.69 -1.90
CA ILE A 85 0.50 -12.91 -2.31
C ILE A 85 0.15 -13.18 -3.76
N LYS A 86 1.14 -13.22 -4.67
CA LYS A 86 0.89 -13.50 -6.08
C LYS A 86 0.35 -14.90 -6.31
N ASP A 87 0.90 -15.90 -5.63
CA ASP A 87 0.42 -17.27 -5.71
C ASP A 87 -1.04 -17.39 -5.24
N LEU A 88 -1.39 -16.71 -4.16
CA LEU A 88 -2.77 -16.64 -3.68
C LEU A 88 -3.67 -15.90 -4.67
N GLN A 89 -3.23 -14.76 -5.21
CA GLN A 89 -3.96 -14.00 -6.24
C GLN A 89 -4.30 -14.91 -7.43
N LEU A 90 -3.33 -15.63 -7.97
CA LEU A 90 -3.55 -16.51 -9.14
C LEU A 90 -4.54 -17.64 -8.84
N ARG A 91 -4.44 -18.24 -7.66
CA ARG A 91 -5.40 -19.27 -7.21
C ARG A 91 -6.81 -18.74 -7.04
N LEU A 92 -6.97 -17.51 -6.53
CA LEU A 92 -8.27 -16.87 -6.37
C LEU A 92 -8.82 -16.40 -7.72
N ALA A 93 -7.96 -15.81 -8.56
CA ALA A 93 -8.34 -15.35 -9.90
C ALA A 93 -8.93 -16.47 -10.77
N SER A 94 -8.39 -17.68 -10.69
CA SER A 94 -8.92 -18.84 -11.41
C SER A 94 -10.35 -19.26 -10.99
N LYS A 95 -10.81 -18.80 -9.81
CA LYS A 95 -12.12 -19.15 -9.25
C LYS A 95 -13.16 -18.05 -9.39
N VAL A 96 -12.75 -16.78 -9.21
CA VAL A 96 -13.68 -15.66 -9.05
C VAL A 96 -13.38 -14.46 -9.95
N GLY A 97 -12.39 -14.55 -10.84
CA GLY A 97 -11.93 -13.45 -11.68
C GLY A 97 -10.73 -12.69 -11.09
N TYR A 98 -10.13 -11.85 -11.93
CA TYR A 98 -8.91 -11.13 -11.57
C TYR A 98 -9.22 -9.85 -10.78
N THR A 99 -8.62 -9.71 -9.60
CA THR A 99 -8.66 -8.50 -8.79
C THR A 99 -7.23 -7.96 -8.66
N PRO A 100 -6.94 -6.71 -9.09
CA PRO A 100 -5.62 -6.11 -8.98
C PRO A 100 -5.13 -5.99 -7.53
N ILE A 101 -3.83 -6.20 -7.33
CA ILE A 101 -3.16 -6.06 -6.03
C ILE A 101 -2.05 -5.02 -6.13
N LEU A 102 -2.13 -3.99 -5.29
CA LEU A 102 -1.15 -2.91 -5.19
C LEU A 102 -0.40 -2.95 -3.87
N ILE A 103 0.85 -2.52 -3.87
CA ILE A 103 1.67 -2.42 -2.66
C ILE A 103 1.74 -0.96 -2.19
N LYS A 104 1.32 -0.69 -0.95
CA LYS A 104 1.41 0.66 -0.36
C LYS A 104 2.67 0.81 0.48
N ILE A 105 3.54 1.74 0.07
CA ILE A 105 4.89 1.92 0.60
C ILE A 105 5.03 3.15 1.52
N SER A 106 6.12 3.18 2.30
CA SER A 106 6.50 4.32 3.15
C SER A 106 7.27 5.37 2.34
N PRO A 107 7.10 6.67 2.60
CA PRO A 107 8.00 7.69 2.06
C PRO A 107 9.37 7.71 2.76
N ASP A 108 9.49 7.01 3.90
CA ASP A 108 10.72 6.97 4.71
C ASP A 108 11.64 5.79 4.33
N ILE A 109 11.30 5.06 3.25
CA ILE A 109 12.11 3.94 2.73
C ILE A 109 13.42 4.47 2.13
N THR A 110 14.53 3.75 2.34
CA THR A 110 15.80 4.13 1.71
C THR A 110 15.77 3.91 0.20
N ARG A 111 16.59 4.65 -0.56
CA ARG A 111 16.68 4.47 -2.02
C ARG A 111 17.04 3.02 -2.41
N SER A 112 17.95 2.38 -1.65
CA SER A 112 18.35 1.00 -1.89
C SER A 112 17.20 0.01 -1.67
N ASP A 113 16.48 0.14 -0.56
CA ASP A 113 15.36 -0.73 -0.26
C ASP A 113 14.18 -0.49 -1.21
N LEU A 114 13.96 0.78 -1.61
CA LEU A 114 12.94 1.13 -2.59
C LEU A 114 13.24 0.49 -3.95
N LYS A 115 14.51 0.46 -4.38
CA LYS A 115 14.91 -0.23 -5.61
C LYS A 115 14.63 -1.72 -5.53
N ILE A 116 15.03 -2.37 -4.43
CA ILE A 116 14.79 -3.81 -4.20
C ILE A 116 13.29 -4.12 -4.20
N LEU A 117 12.48 -3.30 -3.53
CA LEU A 117 11.04 -3.43 -3.49
C LEU A 117 10.43 -3.28 -4.88
N SER A 118 10.84 -2.26 -5.65
CA SER A 118 10.35 -2.00 -7.00
C SER A 118 10.67 -3.17 -7.94
N GLU A 119 11.90 -3.67 -7.91
CA GLU A 119 12.31 -4.87 -8.66
C GLU A 119 11.49 -6.11 -8.25
N SER A 120 11.22 -6.28 -6.95
CA SER A 120 10.40 -7.39 -6.46
C SER A 120 8.95 -7.30 -6.93
N VAL A 121 8.37 -6.09 -6.97
CA VAL A 121 7.02 -5.86 -7.50
C VAL A 121 6.94 -6.23 -8.98
N LEU A 122 7.92 -5.79 -9.78
CA LEU A 122 7.99 -6.13 -11.21
C LEU A 122 8.18 -7.63 -11.45
N ASN A 123 9.14 -8.26 -10.76
CA ASN A 123 9.47 -9.67 -10.92
C ASN A 123 8.29 -10.58 -10.54
N ASN A 124 7.52 -10.20 -9.52
CA ASN A 124 6.32 -10.93 -9.09
C ASN A 124 5.04 -10.50 -9.84
N LYS A 125 5.15 -9.58 -10.81
CA LYS A 125 4.02 -9.12 -11.63
C LYS A 125 2.83 -8.64 -10.79
N LEU A 126 3.09 -7.85 -9.75
CA LEU A 126 2.04 -7.14 -9.00
C LEU A 126 1.51 -5.99 -9.88
N ASP A 127 0.32 -5.48 -9.55
CA ASP A 127 -0.45 -4.64 -10.46
C ASP A 127 -0.22 -3.14 -10.28
N GLY A 128 0.57 -2.75 -9.25
CA GLY A 128 0.90 -1.34 -9.04
C GLY A 128 1.46 -1.03 -7.66
N ILE A 129 1.82 0.24 -7.48
CA ILE A 129 2.36 0.77 -6.22
C ILE A 129 1.55 2.00 -5.79
N ILE A 130 1.27 2.13 -4.48
CA ILE A 130 0.69 3.34 -3.88
C ILE A 130 1.80 4.10 -3.14
N CYS A 131 2.14 5.26 -3.66
CA CYS A 131 3.16 6.19 -3.15
C CYS A 131 2.53 7.47 -2.59
N ALA A 132 2.46 7.70 -1.28
CA ALA A 132 2.99 6.90 -0.22
C ALA A 132 2.08 6.97 1.02
N ASN A 133 2.48 6.27 2.07
CA ASN A 133 1.89 6.40 3.40
C ASN A 133 2.39 7.70 4.07
N THR A 134 1.99 7.94 5.32
CA THR A 134 2.48 9.06 6.15
C THR A 134 3.95 8.89 6.53
N THR A 135 4.65 10.00 6.82
CA THR A 135 6.05 9.98 7.29
C THR A 135 6.13 9.99 8.82
N SER A 136 7.10 9.29 9.38
CA SER A 136 7.51 9.41 10.78
C SER A 136 8.72 10.35 10.97
N GLN A 137 9.33 10.80 9.88
CA GLN A 137 10.48 11.71 9.89
C GLN A 137 10.00 13.16 9.98
N HIS A 138 9.60 13.59 11.18
CA HIS A 138 9.14 14.97 11.40
C HIS A 138 9.37 15.43 12.84
N ASN A 139 9.48 16.75 13.01
CA ASN A 139 9.62 17.43 14.30
C ASN A 139 8.39 18.31 14.62
N HIS A 140 7.28 18.13 13.93
CA HIS A 140 6.10 19.00 14.05
C HIS A 140 5.26 18.76 15.29
N SER A 141 5.42 17.63 15.96
CA SER A 141 4.62 17.28 17.13
C SER A 141 5.34 16.26 18.00
N SER A 142 5.13 16.34 19.32
CA SER A 142 5.49 15.29 20.28
C SER A 142 4.53 14.08 20.21
N SER A 143 3.45 14.16 19.45
CA SER A 143 2.48 13.08 19.28
C SER A 143 3.07 11.95 18.44
N LYS A 144 2.86 10.71 18.90
CA LYS A 144 3.22 9.52 18.14
C LYS A 144 2.29 9.37 16.92
N GLY A 145 2.84 8.94 15.79
CA GLY A 145 2.09 8.67 14.57
C GLY A 145 2.78 9.19 13.32
N GLY A 146 2.09 9.08 12.17
CA GLY A 146 2.59 9.57 10.91
C GLY A 146 2.06 10.96 10.57
N LEU A 147 2.93 11.83 10.07
CA LEU A 147 2.58 13.14 9.56
C LEU A 147 2.02 13.02 8.14
N SER A 148 0.91 13.71 7.87
CA SER A 148 0.29 13.83 6.55
C SER A 148 0.03 15.31 6.18
N GLY A 149 -0.79 15.58 5.16
CA GLY A 149 -1.09 16.91 4.69
C GLY A 149 0.07 17.57 3.97
N LYS A 150 0.07 18.91 3.88
CA LYS A 150 1.05 19.69 3.10
C LYS A 150 2.52 19.33 3.40
N PRO A 151 2.95 19.10 4.66
CA PRO A 151 4.35 18.73 4.94
C PRO A 151 4.80 17.40 4.32
N LEU A 152 3.85 16.49 4.02
CA LEU A 152 4.15 15.22 3.37
C LEU A 152 4.35 15.37 1.85
N PHE A 153 3.99 16.50 1.24
CA PHE A 153 4.02 16.66 -0.21
C PHE A 153 5.40 16.36 -0.82
N LEU A 154 6.45 17.06 -0.37
CA LEU A 154 7.80 16.85 -0.91
C LEU A 154 8.33 15.45 -0.69
N PRO A 155 8.30 14.86 0.54
CA PRO A 155 8.76 13.49 0.74
C PRO A 155 8.04 12.46 -0.13
N SER A 156 6.71 12.56 -0.24
CA SER A 156 5.93 11.62 -1.04
C SER A 156 6.12 11.80 -2.53
N THR A 157 6.38 13.04 -2.99
CA THR A 157 6.67 13.34 -4.40
C THR A 157 8.05 12.83 -4.80
N SER A 158 9.07 13.03 -3.96
CA SER A 158 10.42 12.48 -4.20
C SER A 158 10.40 10.95 -4.23
N THR A 159 9.61 10.30 -3.37
CA THR A 159 9.44 8.86 -3.41
C THR A 159 8.74 8.40 -4.70
N LEU A 160 7.73 9.12 -5.17
CA LEU A 160 7.04 8.87 -6.43
C LEU A 160 8.01 8.90 -7.63
N GLU A 161 8.85 9.94 -7.71
CA GLU A 161 9.85 10.08 -8.80
C GLU A 161 10.83 8.89 -8.81
N LEU A 162 11.33 8.49 -7.63
CA LEU A 162 12.21 7.34 -7.52
C LEU A 162 11.53 6.02 -7.90
N VAL A 163 10.28 5.82 -7.49
CA VAL A 163 9.52 4.64 -7.91
C VAL A 163 9.36 4.64 -9.42
N ARG A 164 8.95 5.75 -10.03
CA ARG A 164 8.80 5.87 -11.48
C ARG A 164 10.12 5.60 -12.22
N GLU A 165 11.24 6.08 -11.68
CA GLU A 165 12.58 5.76 -12.21
C GLU A 165 12.84 4.24 -12.22
N PHE A 166 12.47 3.52 -11.15
CA PHE A 166 12.78 2.10 -11.00
C PHE A 166 11.80 1.17 -11.73
N VAL A 167 10.51 1.53 -11.82
CA VAL A 167 9.51 0.65 -12.42
C VAL A 167 9.18 0.98 -13.88
N GLY A 168 9.70 2.09 -14.42
CA GLY A 168 9.39 2.52 -15.79
C GLY A 168 7.93 3.00 -15.92
N LYS A 169 7.39 2.95 -17.15
CA LYS A 169 6.05 3.48 -17.49
C LYS A 169 4.93 2.43 -17.42
N ASP A 170 5.28 1.16 -17.39
CA ASP A 170 4.31 0.07 -17.57
C ASP A 170 3.60 -0.33 -16.27
N LEU A 171 4.18 0.00 -15.10
CA LEU A 171 3.56 -0.28 -13.80
C LEU A 171 2.75 0.94 -13.31
N PRO A 172 1.44 0.80 -13.04
CA PRO A 172 0.62 1.86 -12.49
C PRO A 172 1.11 2.34 -11.11
N ILE A 173 1.14 3.65 -10.91
CA ILE A 173 1.46 4.28 -9.62
C ILE A 173 0.32 5.19 -9.19
N ILE A 174 -0.23 4.93 -8.01
CA ILE A 174 -1.18 5.81 -7.34
C ILE A 174 -0.39 6.71 -6.39
N ALA A 175 -0.37 8.02 -6.62
CA ALA A 175 0.28 8.94 -5.70
C ALA A 175 -0.66 9.37 -4.58
N SER A 176 -0.13 9.46 -3.36
CA SER A 176 -0.86 9.89 -2.17
C SER A 176 0.05 10.70 -1.24
N GLY A 177 -0.52 11.67 -0.56
CA GLY A 177 0.15 12.48 0.45
C GLY A 177 0.46 13.90 -0.02
N GLY A 178 -0.10 14.87 0.72
CA GLY A 178 0.15 16.28 0.52
C GLY A 178 -0.56 16.94 -0.66
N VAL A 179 -1.47 16.25 -1.34
CA VAL A 179 -2.31 16.85 -2.39
C VAL A 179 -3.40 17.71 -1.74
N MET A 180 -3.27 19.02 -1.90
CA MET A 180 -4.13 20.01 -1.23
C MET A 180 -4.91 20.87 -2.21
N ASP A 181 -4.48 20.94 -3.46
CA ASP A 181 -4.99 21.79 -4.53
C ASP A 181 -4.66 21.21 -5.92
N LEU A 182 -5.07 21.91 -6.97
CA LEU A 182 -4.84 21.48 -8.34
C LEU A 182 -3.36 21.51 -8.73
N ASP A 183 -2.58 22.45 -8.17
CA ASP A 183 -1.15 22.56 -8.47
C ASP A 183 -0.39 21.34 -7.93
N SER A 184 -0.64 20.98 -6.67
CA SER A 184 -0.07 19.76 -6.06
C SER A 184 -0.56 18.47 -6.72
N PHE A 185 -1.78 18.45 -7.26
CA PHE A 185 -2.27 17.35 -8.09
C PHE A 185 -1.47 17.25 -9.39
N ASN A 186 -1.40 18.35 -10.15
CA ASN A 186 -0.70 18.38 -11.44
C ASN A 186 0.77 18.02 -11.28
N GLU A 187 1.45 18.56 -10.26
CA GLU A 187 2.85 18.23 -10.01
C GLU A 187 3.06 16.73 -9.79
N LYS A 188 2.18 16.04 -9.04
CA LYS A 188 2.30 14.59 -8.89
C LYS A 188 2.05 13.82 -10.19
N MET A 189 1.12 14.28 -11.02
CA MET A 189 0.89 13.69 -12.34
C MET A 189 2.12 13.86 -13.23
N ASP A 190 2.72 15.05 -13.29
CA ASP A 190 3.92 15.36 -14.06
C ASP A 190 5.15 14.54 -13.57
N LYS A 191 5.19 14.24 -12.25
CA LYS A 191 6.24 13.42 -11.62
C LYS A 191 6.01 11.90 -11.79
N GLY A 192 4.98 11.51 -12.54
CA GLY A 192 4.78 10.15 -12.99
C GLY A 192 3.72 9.35 -12.24
N ALA A 193 2.79 9.99 -11.56
CA ALA A 193 1.58 9.32 -11.08
C ALA A 193 0.63 9.01 -12.25
N ASP A 194 -0.07 7.88 -12.17
CA ASP A 194 -1.15 7.54 -13.08
C ASP A 194 -2.52 7.89 -12.46
N LEU A 195 -2.60 7.82 -11.14
CA LEU A 195 -3.78 8.17 -10.34
C LEU A 195 -3.37 8.88 -9.05
N ILE A 196 -4.31 9.64 -8.49
CA ILE A 196 -4.12 10.32 -7.20
C ILE A 196 -5.11 9.76 -6.17
N GLN A 197 -4.59 9.45 -4.98
CA GLN A 197 -5.39 9.10 -3.80
C GLN A 197 -5.36 10.25 -2.79
N ILE A 198 -6.53 10.72 -2.39
CA ILE A 198 -6.72 11.76 -1.37
C ILE A 198 -7.50 11.22 -0.18
N TYR A 199 -7.28 11.82 0.99
CA TYR A 199 -7.97 11.54 2.26
C TYR A 199 -8.69 12.77 2.78
#